data_ca7b77759dbe39fce396360adc215c08
#
_entry.id   ca7b77759dbe39fce396360adc215c08
#
_cell.length_a   1.000
_cell.length_b   1.000
_cell.length_c   1.000
_cell.angle_alpha   90.00
_cell.angle_beta   90.00
_cell.angle_gamma   90.00
#
_symmetry.space_group_name_H-M   'P 1'
#
loop_
_entity.id
_entity.type
_entity.pdbx_description
1 polymer ?
#
loop_
_entity_poly.entity_id
_entity_poly.type
_entity_poly.pdbx_seq_one_letter_code
_entity_poly.pdbx_strand_id
1 'polypeptide(L)'
;MRVICDSVGLMAEDYTSEKAVNNSEELYQGFSEFLVDDQFVDRFYNGEELYIAEDETEEKWFPNQYLLLISNSNPKKTCIARFTDHQAPLRRIVTDKVRDWNISSRNKEQAFAIDMLLDPNIKLISLVGRAGSGKTLMAIASGLQQTIGLKENKYSRLIVSRPVQPMGRDIGFLPGTMEEKMLPWLMPIQDNLKFLMGDSSSLDMYV
;
A
#
# COMPACT_ATOMS: atom_id res chain seq x y z
N MET A 1 -21.16 12.41 -18.31
CA MET A 1 -22.08 13.57 -18.45
C MET A 1 -21.55 14.52 -19.53
N ARG A 2 -20.33 15.08 -19.47
CA ARG A 2 -19.77 16.01 -20.45
C ARG A 2 -19.85 15.53 -21.91
N VAL A 3 -19.43 14.29 -22.20
CA VAL A 3 -19.52 13.68 -23.53
C VAL A 3 -20.95 13.66 -24.08
N ILE A 4 -21.94 13.45 -23.21
CA ILE A 4 -23.36 13.49 -23.62
C ILE A 4 -23.80 14.92 -23.93
N CYS A 5 -23.38 15.90 -23.12
CA CYS A 5 -23.66 17.30 -23.38
C CYS A 5 -23.03 17.76 -24.71
N ASP A 6 -21.77 17.40 -24.95
CA ASP A 6 -21.08 17.69 -26.20
C ASP A 6 -21.79 17.09 -27.42
N SER A 7 -22.33 15.87 -27.29
CA SER A 7 -23.06 15.19 -28.39
C SER A 7 -24.39 15.85 -28.76
N VAL A 8 -24.97 16.63 -27.87
CA VAL A 8 -26.22 17.39 -28.07
C VAL A 8 -25.96 18.91 -28.21
N GLY A 9 -24.71 19.32 -28.33
CA GLY A 9 -24.33 20.73 -28.56
C GLY A 9 -24.48 21.62 -27.32
N LEU A 10 -24.54 21.06 -26.12
CA LEU A 10 -24.59 21.81 -24.87
C LEU A 10 -23.18 22.03 -24.32
N MET A 11 -22.85 23.27 -23.98
CA MET A 11 -21.59 23.57 -23.26
C MET A 11 -21.67 22.96 -21.83
N ALA A 12 -20.68 22.17 -21.50
CA ALA A 12 -20.54 21.58 -20.17
C ALA A 12 -19.08 21.62 -19.74
N GLU A 13 -18.86 22.04 -18.50
CA GLU A 13 -17.56 22.09 -17.86
C GLU A 13 -17.53 21.15 -16.65
N ASP A 14 -16.35 20.60 -16.37
CA ASP A 14 -16.16 19.80 -15.16
C ASP A 14 -16.08 20.73 -13.95
N TYR A 15 -16.81 20.38 -12.89
CA TYR A 15 -16.71 21.07 -11.61
C TYR A 15 -15.38 20.69 -10.92
N THR A 16 -14.45 21.63 -10.86
CA THR A 16 -13.09 21.38 -10.36
C THR A 16 -12.79 22.02 -9.01
N SER A 17 -13.70 22.81 -8.44
CA SER A 17 -13.44 23.58 -7.21
C SER A 17 -13.21 22.73 -5.97
N GLU A 18 -13.60 21.43 -5.96
CA GLU A 18 -13.34 20.51 -4.86
C GLU A 18 -12.15 19.57 -5.11
N LYS A 19 -11.48 19.69 -6.25
CA LYS A 19 -10.28 18.89 -6.51
C LYS A 19 -9.11 19.45 -5.71
N ALA A 20 -8.60 18.65 -4.78
CA ALA A 20 -7.39 18.99 -4.03
C ALA A 20 -6.15 19.09 -4.94
N VAL A 21 -6.16 18.39 -6.09
CA VAL A 21 -5.06 18.33 -7.06
C VAL A 21 -5.65 18.35 -8.48
N ASN A 22 -5.08 19.14 -9.36
CA ASN A 22 -5.57 19.25 -10.75
C ASN A 22 -5.10 18.08 -11.62
N ASN A 23 -3.94 17.50 -11.32
CA ASN A 23 -3.36 16.39 -12.06
C ASN A 23 -2.96 15.25 -11.09
N SER A 24 -3.14 14.01 -11.51
CA SER A 24 -2.70 12.84 -10.75
C SER A 24 -1.17 12.78 -10.56
N GLU A 25 -0.40 13.47 -11.37
CA GLU A 25 1.05 13.59 -11.27
C GLU A 25 1.50 14.48 -10.10
N GLU A 26 0.63 15.36 -9.61
CA GLU A 26 0.88 16.21 -8.45
C GLU A 26 0.66 15.47 -7.12
N LEU A 27 0.09 14.25 -7.15
CA LEU A 27 -0.09 13.45 -5.95
C LEU A 27 1.25 12.90 -5.47
N TYR A 28 1.54 13.11 -4.18
CA TYR A 28 2.69 12.50 -3.53
C TYR A 28 2.69 10.98 -3.72
N GLN A 29 3.71 10.46 -4.39
CA GLN A 29 3.81 9.05 -4.74
C GLN A 29 4.44 8.18 -3.62
N GLY A 30 4.93 8.79 -2.56
CA GLY A 30 5.55 8.10 -1.43
C GLY A 30 7.01 7.71 -1.67
N PHE A 31 7.58 8.02 -2.83
CA PHE A 31 8.99 7.78 -3.13
C PHE A 31 9.57 8.86 -4.06
N SER A 32 10.90 9.00 -4.02
CA SER A 32 11.72 9.78 -4.98
C SER A 32 12.83 8.91 -5.55
N GLU A 33 13.32 9.30 -6.71
CA GLU A 33 14.51 8.69 -7.34
C GLU A 33 15.73 9.56 -7.01
N PHE A 34 16.81 8.93 -6.58
CA PHE A 34 18.03 9.64 -6.21
C PHE A 34 19.26 8.95 -6.80
N LEU A 35 20.13 9.75 -7.42
CA LEU A 35 21.35 9.25 -8.04
C LEU A 35 22.46 9.15 -7.00
N VAL A 36 23.13 8.01 -6.99
CA VAL A 36 24.24 7.71 -6.07
C VAL A 36 25.41 7.08 -6.80
N ASP A 37 26.56 7.03 -6.17
CA ASP A 37 27.71 6.30 -6.71
C ASP A 37 27.50 4.78 -6.67
N ASP A 38 28.15 4.07 -7.58
CA ASP A 38 28.11 2.60 -7.67
C ASP A 38 28.43 1.93 -6.33
N GLN A 39 29.47 2.46 -5.65
CA GLN A 39 29.92 1.95 -4.36
C GLN A 39 28.85 2.10 -3.28
N PHE A 40 28.03 3.16 -3.35
CA PHE A 40 26.94 3.38 -2.40
C PHE A 40 25.94 2.23 -2.43
N VAL A 41 25.54 1.79 -3.64
CA VAL A 41 24.61 0.67 -3.81
C VAL A 41 25.22 -0.63 -3.28
N ASP A 42 26.50 -0.90 -3.56
CA ASP A 42 27.19 -2.10 -3.06
C ASP A 42 27.27 -2.10 -1.52
N ARG A 43 27.69 -1.00 -0.94
CA ARG A 43 27.76 -0.82 0.52
C ARG A 43 26.39 -1.00 1.19
N PHE A 44 25.34 -0.46 0.57
CA PHE A 44 23.97 -0.66 1.04
C PHE A 44 23.58 -2.14 1.06
N TYR A 45 23.88 -2.90 -0.01
CA TYR A 45 23.62 -4.33 -0.06
C TYR A 45 24.48 -5.13 0.92
N ASN A 46 25.69 -4.68 1.20
CA ASN A 46 26.57 -5.28 2.20
C ASN A 46 26.12 -5.02 3.65
N GLY A 47 25.09 -4.18 3.84
CA GLY A 47 24.51 -3.92 5.16
C GLY A 47 25.20 -2.80 5.94
N GLU A 48 25.98 -1.97 5.27
CA GLU A 48 26.55 -0.78 5.90
C GLU A 48 25.47 0.24 6.21
N GLU A 49 25.67 0.97 7.31
CA GLU A 49 24.84 2.13 7.66
C GLU A 49 25.22 3.31 6.78
N LEU A 50 24.33 3.71 5.88
CA LEU A 50 24.53 4.78 4.93
C LEU A 50 23.59 5.94 5.23
N TYR A 51 24.12 7.13 5.11
CA TYR A 51 23.45 8.40 5.36
C TYR A 51 23.45 9.23 4.09
N ILE A 52 22.46 10.08 3.92
CA ILE A 52 22.45 11.14 2.91
C ILE A 52 22.27 12.45 3.67
N ALA A 53 23.27 13.32 3.58
CA ALA A 53 23.24 14.60 4.24
C ALA A 53 22.24 15.56 3.60
N GLU A 54 21.78 16.56 4.34
CA GLU A 54 20.77 17.49 3.85
C GLU A 54 21.29 18.34 2.67
N ASP A 55 22.59 18.61 2.61
CA ASP A 55 23.24 19.34 1.53
C ASP A 55 23.53 18.50 0.27
N GLU A 56 23.34 17.19 0.33
CA GLU A 56 23.45 16.29 -0.82
C GLU A 56 22.18 16.23 -1.69
N THR A 57 21.09 16.85 -1.24
CA THR A 57 19.81 16.87 -1.98
C THR A 57 19.17 18.25 -1.98
N GLU A 58 18.63 18.65 -3.13
CA GLU A 58 17.79 19.85 -3.25
C GLU A 58 16.32 19.53 -2.94
N GLU A 59 15.94 18.26 -2.92
CA GLU A 59 14.58 17.81 -2.65
C GLU A 59 14.34 17.71 -1.14
N LYS A 60 13.18 18.19 -0.71
CA LYS A 60 12.72 17.97 0.65
C LYS A 60 12.08 16.60 0.77
N TRP A 61 12.72 15.70 1.51
CA TRP A 61 12.17 14.39 1.83
C TRP A 61 11.42 14.39 3.16
N PHE A 62 10.46 13.48 3.25
CA PHE A 62 9.62 13.33 4.43
C PHE A 62 9.94 12.04 5.18
N PRO A 63 9.77 11.99 6.51
CA PRO A 63 9.92 10.76 7.28
C PRO A 63 9.05 9.63 6.70
N ASN A 64 9.66 8.45 6.58
CA ASN A 64 9.08 7.25 5.95
C ASN A 64 8.90 7.33 4.42
N GLN A 65 9.47 8.32 3.76
CA GLN A 65 9.55 8.34 2.30
C GLN A 65 10.51 7.27 1.81
N TYR A 66 10.16 6.63 0.69
CA TYR A 66 11.05 5.69 0.03
C TYR A 66 11.95 6.39 -0.97
N LEU A 67 13.17 5.89 -1.08
CA LEU A 67 14.15 6.35 -2.06
C LEU A 67 14.51 5.17 -2.96
N LEU A 68 14.33 5.35 -4.26
CA LEU A 68 14.90 4.49 -5.29
C LEU A 68 16.30 5.06 -5.61
N LEU A 69 17.32 4.46 -5.04
CA LEU A 69 18.70 4.85 -5.26
C LEU A 69 19.20 4.20 -6.54
N ILE A 70 19.67 5.01 -7.48
CA ILE A 70 20.09 4.56 -8.82
C ILE A 70 21.55 4.92 -9.00
N SER A 71 22.34 3.95 -9.42
CA SER A 71 23.76 4.18 -9.69
C SER A 71 23.97 5.13 -10.87
N ASN A 72 24.84 6.12 -10.71
CA ASN A 72 25.22 7.07 -11.75
C ASN A 72 25.80 6.42 -12.99
N SER A 73 26.58 5.33 -12.83
CA SER A 73 27.26 4.65 -13.92
C SER A 73 26.43 3.54 -14.55
N ASN A 74 25.49 2.95 -13.81
CA ASN A 74 24.66 1.84 -14.28
C ASN A 74 23.20 1.97 -13.80
N PRO A 75 22.30 2.51 -14.62
CA PRO A 75 20.88 2.68 -14.26
C PRO A 75 20.12 1.40 -13.89
N LYS A 76 20.68 0.22 -14.22
CA LYS A 76 20.11 -1.08 -13.80
C LYS A 76 20.53 -1.48 -12.39
N LYS A 77 21.55 -0.86 -11.84
CA LYS A 77 22.03 -1.09 -10.48
C LYS A 77 21.32 -0.14 -9.55
N THR A 78 20.33 -0.64 -8.85
CA THR A 78 19.45 0.14 -7.98
C THR A 78 19.28 -0.53 -6.64
N CYS A 79 18.97 0.24 -5.61
CA CYS A 79 18.47 -0.28 -4.36
C CYS A 79 17.34 0.59 -3.82
N ILE A 80 16.53 0.02 -2.92
CA ILE A 80 15.41 0.70 -2.32
C ILE A 80 15.68 0.86 -0.83
N ALA A 81 15.60 2.11 -0.37
CA ALA A 81 15.75 2.46 1.02
C ALA A 81 14.52 3.23 1.53
N ARG A 82 14.29 3.20 2.83
CA ARG A 82 13.33 4.07 3.50
C ARG A 82 14.11 5.16 4.26
N PHE A 83 13.77 6.39 3.97
CA PHE A 83 14.30 7.58 4.63
C PHE A 83 13.54 7.84 5.93
N THR A 84 14.24 8.20 6.99
CA THR A 84 13.65 8.60 8.26
C THR A 84 13.95 10.07 8.55
N ASP A 85 15.22 10.40 8.57
CA ASP A 85 15.77 11.76 8.66
C ASP A 85 17.24 11.75 8.20
N HIS A 86 17.84 12.94 8.05
CA HIS A 86 19.23 13.07 7.58
C HIS A 86 20.30 12.64 8.62
N GLN A 87 19.90 12.44 9.87
CA GLN A 87 20.80 12.00 10.96
C GLN A 87 20.67 10.48 11.21
N ALA A 88 19.69 9.83 10.62
CA ALA A 88 19.48 8.40 10.73
C ALA A 88 19.95 7.66 9.46
N PRO A 89 20.47 6.43 9.59
CA PRO A 89 20.84 5.64 8.42
C PRO A 89 19.64 5.26 7.60
N LEU A 90 19.82 5.17 6.30
CA LEU A 90 18.81 4.65 5.38
C LEU A 90 18.42 3.23 5.77
N ARG A 91 17.11 2.99 5.92
CA ARG A 91 16.61 1.68 6.34
C ARG A 91 16.35 0.78 5.13
N ARG A 92 16.78 -0.46 5.25
CA ARG A 92 16.42 -1.50 4.26
C ARG A 92 14.95 -1.87 4.42
N ILE A 93 14.27 -2.10 3.31
CA ILE A 93 12.88 -2.54 3.32
C ILE A 93 12.77 -4.02 3.69
N VAL A 94 11.69 -4.37 4.39
CA VAL A 94 11.43 -5.72 4.88
C VAL A 94 10.17 -6.26 4.20
N THR A 95 10.33 -7.06 3.16
CA THR A 95 9.20 -7.61 2.38
C THR A 95 8.98 -9.11 2.57
N ASP A 96 9.97 -9.81 3.12
CA ASP A 96 9.95 -11.27 3.18
C ASP A 96 9.00 -11.85 4.24
N LYS A 97 8.59 -11.04 5.20
CA LYS A 97 7.78 -11.47 6.34
C LYS A 97 6.35 -11.92 6.00
N VAL A 98 5.84 -11.61 4.83
CA VAL A 98 4.50 -12.03 4.37
C VAL A 98 4.53 -13.23 3.44
N ARG A 99 5.68 -13.86 3.23
CA ARG A 99 5.82 -15.06 2.38
C ARG A 99 5.05 -16.26 2.90
N ASP A 100 4.85 -16.36 4.21
CA ASP A 100 4.07 -17.41 4.85
C ASP A 100 2.60 -17.43 4.36
N TRP A 101 2.12 -16.30 3.82
CA TRP A 101 0.79 -16.13 3.23
C TRP A 101 0.79 -16.24 1.70
N ASN A 102 1.80 -16.89 1.09
CA ASN A 102 1.96 -17.02 -0.36
C ASN A 102 1.95 -15.68 -1.12
N ILE A 103 2.34 -14.59 -0.46
CA ILE A 103 2.43 -13.27 -1.06
C ILE A 103 3.88 -12.81 -1.14
N SER A 104 4.25 -12.34 -2.33
CA SER A 104 5.45 -11.55 -2.56
C SER A 104 5.08 -10.27 -3.30
N SER A 105 5.81 -9.20 -3.03
CA SER A 105 5.67 -7.97 -3.79
C SER A 105 6.03 -8.20 -5.26
N ARG A 106 5.16 -7.76 -6.18
CA ARG A 106 5.37 -7.84 -7.62
C ARG A 106 6.00 -6.58 -8.21
N ASN A 107 5.93 -5.49 -7.47
CA ASN A 107 6.50 -4.19 -7.82
C ASN A 107 6.98 -3.45 -6.58
N LYS A 108 7.66 -2.33 -6.77
CA LYS A 108 8.25 -1.52 -5.70
C LYS A 108 7.17 -0.93 -4.76
N GLU A 109 6.04 -0.51 -5.31
CA GLU A 109 4.95 0.09 -4.52
C GLU A 109 4.32 -0.93 -3.56
N GLN A 110 4.16 -2.17 -3.98
CA GLN A 110 3.72 -3.25 -3.09
C GLN A 110 4.78 -3.57 -2.02
N ALA A 111 6.06 -3.51 -2.37
CA ALA A 111 7.14 -3.67 -1.41
C ALA A 111 7.11 -2.57 -0.33
N PHE A 112 6.90 -1.32 -0.73
CA PHE A 112 6.72 -0.19 0.20
C PHE A 112 5.52 -0.39 1.12
N ALA A 113 4.38 -0.80 0.55
CA ALA A 113 3.17 -1.04 1.33
C ALA A 113 3.38 -2.13 2.39
N ILE A 114 4.00 -3.25 2.04
CA ILE A 114 4.30 -4.34 2.98
C ILE A 114 5.26 -3.87 4.08
N ASP A 115 6.34 -3.18 3.72
CA ASP A 115 7.32 -2.68 4.68
C ASP A 115 6.68 -1.74 5.72
N MET A 116 5.85 -0.78 5.25
CA MET A 116 5.12 0.11 6.16
C MET A 116 4.10 -0.62 7.03
N LEU A 117 3.30 -1.51 6.44
CA LEU A 117 2.24 -2.24 7.16
C LEU A 117 2.81 -3.14 8.25
N LEU A 118 4.04 -3.61 8.11
CA LEU A 118 4.71 -4.44 9.09
C LEU A 118 5.49 -3.66 10.16
N ASP A 119 5.65 -2.34 10.00
CA ASP A 119 6.34 -1.51 10.99
C ASP A 119 5.40 -1.08 12.12
N PRO A 120 5.61 -1.56 13.37
CA PRO A 120 4.73 -1.24 14.49
C PRO A 120 4.80 0.23 14.93
N ASN A 121 5.81 0.96 14.49
CA ASN A 121 5.97 2.38 14.81
C ASN A 121 5.07 3.27 13.95
N ILE A 122 4.67 2.79 12.77
CA ILE A 122 3.74 3.52 11.89
C ILE A 122 2.31 3.19 12.29
N LYS A 123 1.58 4.19 12.80
CA LYS A 123 0.24 3.98 13.38
C LYS A 123 -0.90 4.16 12.38
N LEU A 124 -0.66 4.92 11.32
CA LEU A 124 -1.65 5.18 10.27
C LEU A 124 -0.99 5.07 8.90
N ILE A 125 -1.59 4.26 8.04
CA ILE A 125 -1.11 4.05 6.67
C ILE A 125 -2.29 4.21 5.72
N SER A 126 -2.12 5.02 4.69
CA SER A 126 -3.09 5.19 3.61
C SER A 126 -2.55 4.55 2.33
N LEU A 127 -3.29 3.57 1.79
CA LEU A 127 -2.95 2.90 0.53
C LEU A 127 -3.85 3.42 -0.58
N VAL A 128 -3.31 4.28 -1.42
CA VAL A 128 -4.02 4.87 -2.56
C VAL A 128 -3.53 4.23 -3.86
N GLY A 129 -4.46 3.97 -4.79
CA GLY A 129 -4.10 3.39 -6.09
C GLY A 129 -5.32 2.79 -6.81
N ARG A 130 -5.12 2.38 -8.05
CA ARG A 130 -6.17 1.83 -8.92
C ARG A 130 -6.79 0.54 -8.35
N ALA A 131 -8.01 0.24 -8.77
CA ALA A 131 -8.63 -1.05 -8.47
C ALA A 131 -7.74 -2.21 -9.00
N GLY A 132 -7.68 -3.33 -8.26
CA GLY A 132 -6.86 -4.48 -8.63
C GLY A 132 -5.34 -4.35 -8.35
N SER A 133 -4.86 -3.25 -7.78
CA SER A 133 -3.44 -3.08 -7.44
C SER A 133 -2.96 -3.86 -6.20
N GLY A 134 -3.83 -4.62 -5.55
CA GLY A 134 -3.49 -5.49 -4.41
C GLY A 134 -3.53 -4.83 -3.03
N LYS A 135 -4.03 -3.59 -2.90
CA LYS A 135 -4.07 -2.86 -1.62
C LYS A 135 -4.68 -3.65 -0.47
N THR A 136 -5.90 -4.13 -0.66
CA THR A 136 -6.63 -4.90 0.37
C THR A 136 -5.91 -6.20 0.69
N LEU A 137 -5.40 -6.89 -0.33
CA LEU A 137 -4.66 -8.14 -0.15
C LEU A 137 -3.39 -7.93 0.69
N MET A 138 -2.60 -6.88 0.39
CA MET A 138 -1.39 -6.55 1.17
C MET A 138 -1.75 -6.18 2.62
N ALA A 139 -2.82 -5.40 2.81
CA ALA A 139 -3.26 -4.99 4.14
C ALA A 139 -3.71 -6.19 4.99
N ILE A 140 -4.52 -7.09 4.42
CA ILE A 140 -4.98 -8.30 5.12
C ILE A 140 -3.80 -9.23 5.42
N ALA A 141 -2.93 -9.51 4.44
CA ALA A 141 -1.76 -10.37 4.65
C ALA A 141 -0.83 -9.86 5.75
N SER A 142 -0.56 -8.55 5.74
CA SER A 142 0.28 -7.92 6.77
C SER A 142 -0.41 -7.92 8.15
N GLY A 143 -1.74 -7.80 8.18
CA GLY A 143 -2.53 -7.91 9.40
C GLY A 143 -2.51 -9.34 9.97
N LEU A 144 -2.75 -10.35 9.15
CA LEU A 144 -2.66 -11.76 9.52
C LEU A 144 -1.27 -12.13 10.03
N GLN A 145 -0.21 -11.65 9.36
CA GLN A 145 1.16 -11.87 9.78
C GLN A 145 1.43 -11.39 11.20
N GLN A 146 0.80 -10.29 11.62
CA GLN A 146 1.00 -9.69 12.94
C GLN A 146 0.04 -10.20 14.01
N THR A 147 -1.01 -10.93 13.62
CA THR A 147 -1.98 -11.52 14.56
C THR A 147 -1.80 -13.01 14.77
N ILE A 148 -1.50 -13.78 13.70
CA ILE A 148 -1.41 -15.25 13.77
C ILE A 148 -0.16 -15.82 13.12
N GLY A 149 0.62 -15.02 12.36
CA GLY A 149 1.78 -15.49 11.61
C GLY A 149 3.10 -15.47 12.36
N LEU A 150 3.18 -14.86 13.53
CA LEU A 150 4.40 -14.78 14.35
C LEU A 150 4.33 -15.71 15.55
N LYS A 151 5.50 -16.15 16.04
CA LYS A 151 5.59 -16.90 17.31
C LYS A 151 5.06 -16.10 18.50
N GLU A 152 5.29 -14.77 18.47
CA GLU A 152 4.72 -13.81 19.41
C GLU A 152 3.90 -12.82 18.61
N ASN A 153 2.57 -12.94 18.70
CA ASN A 153 1.66 -12.06 17.99
C ASN A 153 1.76 -10.63 18.55
N LYS A 154 1.89 -9.64 17.65
CA LYS A 154 1.92 -8.23 18.03
C LYS A 154 0.55 -7.70 18.43
N TYR A 155 -0.49 -8.23 17.82
CA TYR A 155 -1.88 -7.83 18.02
C TYR A 155 -2.76 -9.04 18.30
N SER A 156 -3.80 -8.86 19.09
CA SER A 156 -4.73 -9.93 19.48
C SER A 156 -5.76 -10.23 18.38
N ARG A 157 -6.04 -9.29 17.50
CA ARG A 157 -7.03 -9.46 16.42
C ARG A 157 -6.80 -8.47 15.27
N LEU A 158 -7.22 -8.87 14.09
CA LEU A 158 -7.37 -8.03 12.91
C LEU A 158 -8.84 -7.61 12.77
N ILE A 159 -9.10 -6.31 12.76
CA ILE A 159 -10.45 -5.77 12.52
C ILE A 159 -10.49 -5.18 11.11
N VAL A 160 -11.40 -5.67 10.28
CA VAL A 160 -11.61 -5.16 8.93
C VAL A 160 -12.97 -4.49 8.86
N SER A 161 -12.99 -3.23 8.44
CA SER A 161 -14.21 -2.45 8.25
C SER A 161 -14.33 -1.97 6.81
N ARG A 162 -15.52 -2.02 6.27
CA ARG A 162 -15.82 -1.52 4.94
C ARG A 162 -17.13 -0.72 4.98
N PRO A 163 -17.15 0.52 4.43
CA PRO A 163 -18.39 1.27 4.33
C PRO A 163 -19.36 0.56 3.40
N VAL A 164 -20.60 0.41 3.86
CA VAL A 164 -21.68 -0.13 3.05
C VAL A 164 -22.30 1.05 2.29
N GLN A 165 -21.98 1.15 1.01
CA GLN A 165 -22.64 2.09 0.11
C GLN A 165 -23.64 1.30 -0.74
N PRO A 166 -24.94 1.50 -0.55
CA PRO A 166 -25.95 0.84 -1.36
C PRO A 166 -25.84 1.32 -2.82
N MET A 167 -25.47 0.41 -3.71
CA MET A 167 -25.56 0.64 -5.14
C MET A 167 -27.00 0.44 -5.59
N GLY A 168 -27.85 1.44 -5.40
CA GLY A 168 -29.26 1.39 -5.76
C GLY A 168 -30.22 1.54 -4.57
N ARG A 169 -31.23 0.67 -4.47
CA ARG A 169 -32.22 0.70 -3.39
C ARG A 169 -31.60 0.31 -2.04
N ASP A 170 -32.06 0.92 -1.00
CA ASP A 170 -31.60 0.72 0.38
C ASP A 170 -31.58 -0.76 0.78
N ILE A 171 -30.59 -1.16 1.60
CA ILE A 171 -30.41 -2.53 2.12
C ILE A 171 -31.71 -3.06 2.76
N GLY A 172 -32.56 -2.19 3.31
CA GLY A 172 -33.85 -2.53 3.90
C GLY A 172 -34.80 -3.25 2.96
N PHE A 173 -34.67 -3.08 1.64
CA PHE A 173 -35.52 -3.71 0.63
C PHE A 173 -35.03 -5.10 0.17
N LEU A 174 -33.86 -5.54 0.58
CA LEU A 174 -33.38 -6.88 0.24
C LEU A 174 -34.05 -7.91 1.15
N PRO A 175 -34.54 -9.05 0.61
CA PRO A 175 -35.06 -10.15 1.42
C PRO A 175 -33.93 -10.85 2.17
N GLY A 176 -34.24 -11.44 3.32
CA GLY A 176 -33.29 -12.22 4.13
C GLY A 176 -32.89 -11.56 5.45
N THR A 177 -32.06 -12.27 6.21
CA THR A 177 -31.50 -11.79 7.48
C THR A 177 -30.49 -10.66 7.25
N MET A 178 -30.12 -9.93 8.31
CA MET A 178 -29.08 -8.88 8.21
C MET A 178 -27.75 -9.47 7.72
N GLU A 179 -27.40 -10.66 8.17
CA GLU A 179 -26.18 -11.35 7.76
C GLU A 179 -26.18 -11.68 6.27
N GLU A 180 -27.28 -12.27 5.77
CA GLU A 180 -27.44 -12.57 4.33
C GLU A 180 -27.37 -11.28 3.47
N LYS A 181 -27.95 -10.19 3.96
CA LYS A 181 -27.88 -8.90 3.28
C LYS A 181 -26.48 -8.30 3.24
N MET A 182 -25.65 -8.61 4.23
CA MET A 182 -24.27 -8.11 4.33
C MET A 182 -23.27 -8.93 3.52
N LEU A 183 -23.57 -10.18 3.16
CA LEU A 183 -22.67 -11.08 2.42
C LEU A 183 -22.01 -10.46 1.19
N PRO A 184 -22.72 -9.73 0.29
CA PRO A 184 -22.10 -9.14 -0.89
C PRO A 184 -20.96 -8.15 -0.57
N TRP A 185 -21.03 -7.47 0.57
CA TRP A 185 -19.97 -6.54 1.00
C TRP A 185 -18.79 -7.25 1.69
N LEU A 186 -19.05 -8.41 2.30
CA LEU A 186 -18.03 -9.24 2.95
C LEU A 186 -17.28 -10.14 1.97
N MET A 187 -17.92 -10.56 0.86
CA MET A 187 -17.32 -11.45 -0.16
C MET A 187 -15.91 -11.03 -0.58
N PRO A 188 -15.60 -9.76 -0.92
CA PRO A 188 -14.25 -9.40 -1.33
C PRO A 188 -13.20 -9.58 -0.22
N ILE A 189 -13.59 -9.52 1.04
CA ILE A 189 -12.71 -9.78 2.18
C ILE A 189 -12.51 -11.28 2.32
N GLN A 190 -13.61 -12.06 2.27
CA GLN A 190 -13.55 -13.52 2.33
C GLN A 190 -12.73 -14.10 1.18
N ASP A 191 -12.84 -13.58 -0.04
CA ASP A 191 -12.05 -14.03 -1.18
C ASP A 191 -10.56 -13.79 -0.97
N ASN A 192 -10.17 -12.64 -0.40
CA ASN A 192 -8.77 -12.39 -0.03
C ASN A 192 -8.29 -13.35 1.06
N LEU A 193 -9.11 -13.61 2.08
CA LEU A 193 -8.77 -14.56 3.15
C LEU A 193 -8.61 -15.97 2.61
N LYS A 194 -9.54 -16.45 1.76
CA LYS A 194 -9.44 -17.77 1.10
C LYS A 194 -8.15 -17.87 0.28
N PHE A 195 -7.83 -16.83 -0.47
CA PHE A 195 -6.60 -16.80 -1.26
C PHE A 195 -5.34 -16.91 -0.39
N LEU A 196 -5.33 -16.22 0.76
CA LEU A 196 -4.18 -16.19 1.67
C LEU A 196 -4.02 -17.48 2.47
N MET A 197 -5.12 -18.05 2.93
CA MET A 197 -5.14 -19.21 3.84
C MET A 197 -5.18 -20.55 3.10
N GLY A 198 -5.43 -20.54 1.78
CA GLY A 198 -5.33 -21.71 0.91
C GLY A 198 -6.45 -22.76 1.04
N ASP A 199 -7.31 -22.68 2.06
CA ASP A 199 -8.44 -23.59 2.24
C ASP A 199 -9.56 -22.97 3.08
N SER A 200 -10.82 -23.33 2.76
CA SER A 200 -12.01 -22.85 3.47
C SER A 200 -12.14 -23.39 4.91
N SER A 201 -11.57 -24.54 5.20
CA SER A 201 -11.64 -25.13 6.54
C SER A 201 -10.86 -24.35 7.61
N SER A 202 -9.86 -23.55 7.19
CA SER A 202 -9.10 -22.69 8.08
C SER A 202 -9.84 -21.40 8.44
N LEU A 203 -10.79 -20.97 7.61
CA LEU A 203 -11.56 -19.73 7.82
C LEU A 203 -12.53 -19.84 9.01
N ASP A 204 -13.20 -21.00 9.17
CA ASP A 204 -14.19 -21.22 10.23
C ASP A 204 -13.56 -21.20 11.63
N MET A 205 -12.22 -21.27 11.72
CA MET A 205 -11.48 -21.23 12.99
C MET A 205 -11.12 -19.80 13.42
N TYR A 206 -11.18 -18.81 12.51
CA TYR A 206 -10.68 -17.44 12.74
C TYR A 206 -11.71 -16.33 12.46
N VAL A 207 -12.87 -16.67 11.91
CA VAL A 207 -14.00 -15.77 11.65
C VAL A 207 -15.17 -16.18 12.53
#